data_32c0d0402d00cf6ab1d17866066eac06
#
_entry.id   32c0d0402d00cf6ab1d17866066eac06
#
_cell.length_a   1.000
_cell.length_b   1.000
_cell.length_c   1.000
_cell.angle_alpha   90.00
_cell.angle_beta   90.00
_cell.angle_gamma   90.00
#
_symmetry.space_group_name_H-M   'P 1'
#
loop_
_entity.id
_entity.type
_entity.pdbx_description
1 polymer ?
#
loop_
_entity_poly.entity_id
_entity_poly.type
_entity_poly.pdbx_seq_one_letter_code
_entity_poly.pdbx_strand_id
1 'polypeptide(L)'
;MTELKQPALWHVDPEAMGHLLGITAQQYIDSVSGSTASSIVESKVANIVGCYRVLGHQLPYDVVCGKKHIEVRCICKTKNVYFSPSTATGKGRFFCEEDYQKKLDACDSYVFADLRDRFQSPVRFFEISVDKVRDLTEKGIIKQGKVGIKLFFELFPYEQYALKT
;
A
#
# COMPACT_ATOMS: atom_id res chain seq x y z
N MET A 1 -10.65 -26.24 -15.22
CA MET A 1 -10.56 -24.87 -15.79
C MET A 1 -10.06 -23.98 -14.65
N THR A 2 -8.84 -23.46 -14.75
CA THR A 2 -8.32 -22.50 -13.78
C THR A 2 -9.02 -21.17 -14.05
N GLU A 3 -9.84 -20.71 -13.10
CA GLU A 3 -10.42 -19.36 -13.19
C GLU A 3 -9.31 -18.35 -13.35
N LEU A 4 -9.37 -17.56 -14.40
CA LEU A 4 -8.45 -16.45 -14.61
C LEU A 4 -8.68 -15.42 -13.49
N LYS A 5 -7.74 -15.35 -12.57
CA LYS A 5 -7.77 -14.34 -11.50
C LYS A 5 -7.80 -12.94 -12.10
N GLN A 6 -8.80 -12.16 -11.70
CA GLN A 6 -8.99 -10.79 -12.19
C GLN A 6 -8.19 -9.79 -11.34
N PRO A 7 -7.71 -8.69 -11.95
CA PRO A 7 -7.11 -7.59 -11.20
C PRO A 7 -8.10 -7.00 -10.20
N ALA A 8 -7.66 -6.82 -8.97
CA ALA A 8 -8.48 -6.19 -7.94
C ALA A 8 -8.63 -4.69 -8.21
N LEU A 9 -9.88 -4.21 -8.30
CA LEU A 9 -10.23 -2.81 -8.38
C LEU A 9 -11.20 -2.46 -7.26
N TRP A 10 -11.02 -1.31 -6.65
CA TRP A 10 -11.90 -0.82 -5.60
C TRP A 10 -12.53 0.52 -6.00
N HIS A 11 -13.84 0.49 -6.22
CA HIS A 11 -14.64 1.69 -6.46
C HIS A 11 -15.14 2.23 -5.13
N VAL A 12 -14.86 3.48 -4.87
CA VAL A 12 -15.38 4.23 -3.71
C VAL A 12 -16.31 5.30 -4.25
N ASP A 13 -17.49 5.42 -3.63
CA ASP A 13 -18.44 6.50 -3.91
C ASP A 13 -18.35 7.54 -2.77
N PRO A 14 -17.65 8.66 -2.97
CA PRO A 14 -17.51 9.68 -1.93
C PRO A 14 -18.82 10.38 -1.56
N GLU A 15 -19.79 10.45 -2.49
CA GLU A 15 -21.10 11.06 -2.21
C GLU A 15 -21.91 10.17 -1.28
N ALA A 16 -22.01 8.87 -1.60
CA ALA A 16 -22.66 7.90 -0.73
C ALA A 16 -22.02 7.82 0.65
N MET A 17 -20.68 7.84 0.72
CA MET A 17 -19.93 7.83 1.98
C MET A 17 -20.14 9.12 2.77
N GLY A 18 -20.09 10.26 2.12
CA GLY A 18 -20.39 11.55 2.75
C GLY A 18 -21.80 11.61 3.32
N HIS A 19 -22.79 11.20 2.53
CA HIS A 19 -24.19 11.12 2.97
C HIS A 19 -24.35 10.22 4.20
N LEU A 20 -23.76 9.03 4.20
CA LEU A 20 -23.81 8.08 5.32
C LEU A 20 -23.24 8.69 6.62
N LEU A 21 -22.19 9.51 6.50
CA LEU A 21 -21.51 10.15 7.63
C LEU A 21 -22.08 11.52 7.99
N GLY A 22 -23.06 12.04 7.24
CA GLY A 22 -23.63 13.38 7.45
C GLY A 22 -22.69 14.52 7.07
N ILE A 23 -21.77 14.30 6.12
CA ILE A 23 -20.80 15.27 5.60
C ILE A 23 -20.86 15.32 4.08
N THR A 24 -20.24 16.33 3.45
CA THR A 24 -20.15 16.39 1.98
C THR A 24 -19.14 15.38 1.43
N ALA A 25 -19.24 15.04 0.15
CA ALA A 25 -18.25 14.21 -0.55
C ALA A 25 -16.84 14.81 -0.42
N GLN A 26 -16.71 16.13 -0.54
CA GLN A 26 -15.41 16.80 -0.40
C GLN A 26 -14.85 16.68 1.02
N GLN A 27 -15.68 16.85 2.04
CA GLN A 27 -15.26 16.66 3.44
C GLN A 27 -14.84 15.22 3.71
N TYR A 28 -15.52 14.22 3.12
CA TYR A 28 -15.11 12.83 3.19
C TYR A 28 -13.73 12.63 2.54
N ILE A 29 -13.55 13.08 1.29
CA ILE A 29 -12.27 12.98 0.56
C ILE A 29 -11.13 13.63 1.37
N ASP A 30 -11.36 14.79 1.97
CA ASP A 30 -10.35 15.51 2.75
C ASP A 30 -10.02 14.82 4.08
N SER A 31 -11.01 14.14 4.68
CA SER A 31 -10.83 13.41 5.94
C SER A 31 -10.08 12.09 5.78
N VAL A 32 -10.16 11.45 4.60
CA VAL A 32 -9.50 10.17 4.34
C VAL A 32 -8.05 10.41 3.91
N SER A 33 -7.18 10.60 4.89
CA SER A 33 -5.74 10.86 4.69
C SER A 33 -4.90 10.19 5.78
N GLY A 34 -3.61 10.09 5.55
CA GLY A 34 -2.65 9.59 6.54
C GLY A 34 -3.00 8.21 7.11
N SER A 35 -3.02 8.08 8.42
CA SER A 35 -3.28 6.82 9.13
C SER A 35 -4.70 6.28 8.91
N THR A 36 -5.69 7.17 8.74
CA THR A 36 -7.07 6.76 8.45
C THR A 36 -7.15 6.06 7.10
N ALA A 37 -6.55 6.62 6.06
CA ALA A 37 -6.49 5.98 4.75
C ALA A 37 -5.76 4.63 4.81
N SER A 38 -4.63 4.55 5.52
CA SER A 38 -3.88 3.30 5.69
C SER A 38 -4.73 2.21 6.31
N SER A 39 -5.40 2.49 7.43
CA SER A 39 -6.26 1.52 8.12
C SER A 39 -7.40 0.99 7.26
N ILE A 40 -8.04 1.86 6.46
CA ILE A 40 -9.10 1.46 5.54
C ILE A 40 -8.55 0.57 4.42
N VAL A 41 -7.40 0.95 3.84
CA VAL A 41 -6.76 0.21 2.76
C VAL A 41 -6.25 -1.15 3.23
N GLU A 42 -5.63 -1.25 4.41
CA GLU A 42 -5.22 -2.52 5.03
C GLU A 42 -6.40 -3.49 5.17
N SER A 43 -7.53 -2.99 5.69
CA SER A 43 -8.76 -3.78 5.82
C SER A 43 -9.31 -4.22 4.46
N LYS A 44 -9.25 -3.32 3.45
CA LYS A 44 -9.69 -3.64 2.09
C LYS A 44 -8.80 -4.69 1.44
N VAL A 45 -7.47 -4.58 1.59
CA VAL A 45 -6.52 -5.59 1.09
C VAL A 45 -6.78 -6.94 1.75
N ALA A 46 -6.93 -6.98 3.08
CA ALA A 46 -7.25 -8.23 3.80
C ALA A 46 -8.51 -8.90 3.24
N ASN A 47 -9.56 -8.13 2.98
CA ASN A 47 -10.81 -8.63 2.39
C ASN A 47 -10.60 -9.14 0.94
N ILE A 48 -9.84 -8.40 0.11
CA ILE A 48 -9.56 -8.81 -1.28
C ILE A 48 -8.84 -10.16 -1.31
N VAL A 49 -7.85 -10.36 -0.45
CA VAL A 49 -7.06 -11.61 -0.42
C VAL A 49 -7.69 -12.71 0.44
N GLY A 50 -8.83 -12.44 1.09
CA GLY A 50 -9.52 -13.39 1.96
C GLY A 50 -8.75 -13.73 3.24
N CYS A 51 -8.04 -12.76 3.81
CA CYS A 51 -7.10 -12.93 4.91
C CYS A 51 -7.40 -12.00 6.09
N TYR A 52 -6.51 -11.99 7.08
CA TYR A 52 -6.74 -11.24 8.31
C TYR A 52 -5.86 -9.99 8.36
N ARG A 53 -6.49 -8.85 8.66
CA ARG A 53 -5.78 -7.64 9.04
C ARG A 53 -5.20 -7.78 10.44
N VAL A 54 -3.94 -7.40 10.61
CA VAL A 54 -3.29 -7.29 11.91
C VAL A 54 -3.74 -5.99 12.59
N LEU A 55 -4.25 -6.10 13.80
CA LEU A 55 -4.65 -4.93 14.61
C LEU A 55 -3.50 -4.50 15.52
N GLY A 56 -3.18 -3.22 15.50
CA GLY A 56 -2.12 -2.63 16.31
C GLY A 56 -0.75 -2.58 15.60
N HIS A 57 0.19 -1.86 16.23
CA HIS A 57 1.52 -1.60 15.66
C HIS A 57 2.60 -2.58 16.15
N GLN A 58 2.19 -3.73 16.70
CA GLN A 58 3.12 -4.68 17.32
C GLN A 58 3.84 -5.59 16.32
N LEU A 59 3.26 -5.80 15.15
CA LEU A 59 3.84 -6.66 14.12
C LEU A 59 4.38 -5.82 12.95
N PRO A 60 5.43 -6.32 12.28
CA PRO A 60 6.08 -5.59 11.19
C PRO A 60 5.35 -5.73 9.84
N TYR A 61 4.11 -6.22 9.82
CA TYR A 61 3.27 -6.40 8.64
C TYR A 61 1.80 -6.12 8.97
N ASP A 62 0.97 -5.88 7.95
CA ASP A 62 -0.40 -5.40 8.10
C ASP A 62 -1.45 -6.48 7.85
N VAL A 63 -1.15 -7.49 7.02
CA VAL A 63 -2.07 -8.58 6.65
C VAL A 63 -1.36 -9.93 6.72
N VAL A 64 -2.07 -10.94 7.24
CA VAL A 64 -1.58 -12.32 7.38
C VAL A 64 -2.46 -13.27 6.60
N CYS A 65 -1.85 -14.02 5.68
CA CYS A 65 -2.46 -15.08 4.89
C CYS A 65 -1.77 -16.41 5.18
N GLY A 66 -2.21 -17.12 6.20
CA GLY A 66 -1.53 -18.33 6.64
C GLY A 66 -0.09 -18.03 7.07
N LYS A 67 0.89 -18.45 6.25
CA LYS A 67 2.31 -18.17 6.50
C LYS A 67 2.81 -16.92 5.73
N LYS A 68 1.99 -16.36 4.86
CA LYS A 68 2.36 -15.17 4.07
C LYS A 68 2.05 -13.90 4.83
N HIS A 69 3.03 -13.01 4.92
CA HIS A 69 2.95 -11.70 5.56
C HIS A 69 3.00 -10.60 4.50
N ILE A 70 2.04 -9.69 4.55
CA ILE A 70 1.89 -8.62 3.56
C ILE A 70 1.98 -7.27 4.27
N GLU A 71 2.86 -6.42 3.78
CA GLU A 71 2.89 -5.00 4.11
C GLU A 71 2.02 -4.21 3.15
N VAL A 72 1.16 -3.35 3.66
CA VAL A 72 0.26 -2.52 2.86
C VAL A 72 0.72 -1.07 2.86
N ARG A 73 0.76 -0.45 1.70
CA ARG A 73 1.19 0.94 1.52
C ARG A 73 0.23 1.71 0.63
N CYS A 74 0.12 3.01 0.90
CA CYS A 74 -0.65 3.92 0.06
C CYS A 74 0.29 4.79 -0.80
N ILE A 75 0.02 4.87 -2.10
CA ILE A 75 0.67 5.82 -3.01
C ILE A 75 -0.18 7.08 -3.03
N CYS A 76 0.31 8.15 -2.43
CA CYS A 76 -0.33 9.45 -2.38
C CYS A 76 0.32 10.43 -3.38
N LYS A 77 -0.19 11.66 -3.47
CA LYS A 77 0.43 12.75 -4.26
C LYS A 77 1.76 13.20 -3.63
N THR A 78 2.77 12.36 -3.69
CA THR A 78 4.12 12.63 -3.18
C THR A 78 5.14 12.43 -4.29
N LYS A 79 6.36 12.93 -4.11
CA LYS A 79 7.44 12.73 -5.10
C LYS A 79 7.96 11.29 -5.12
N ASN A 80 7.80 10.56 -4.02
CA ASN A 80 8.37 9.23 -3.85
C ASN A 80 7.34 8.24 -3.34
N VAL A 81 7.53 6.97 -3.71
CA VAL A 81 6.90 5.79 -3.12
C VAL A 81 7.88 5.16 -2.13
N TYR A 82 7.40 4.82 -0.93
CA TYR A 82 8.23 4.37 0.17
C TYR A 82 7.99 2.89 0.48
N PHE A 83 9.05 2.12 0.53
CA PHE A 83 9.10 0.74 1.02
C PHE A 83 9.56 0.67 2.48
N SER A 84 10.34 1.67 2.93
CA SER A 84 10.81 1.76 4.31
C SER A 84 9.67 2.10 5.27
N PRO A 85 9.75 1.64 6.54
CA PRO A 85 8.80 2.05 7.57
C PRO A 85 8.84 3.57 7.77
N SER A 86 7.71 4.14 8.22
CA SER A 86 7.69 5.54 8.65
C SER A 86 8.11 5.60 10.11
N THR A 87 9.35 5.93 10.37
CA THR A 87 9.76 6.38 11.69
C THR A 87 9.31 7.83 11.86
N ALA A 88 8.19 8.03 12.55
CA ALA A 88 7.72 9.35 12.91
C ALA A 88 8.51 9.82 14.13
N THR A 89 9.57 10.58 13.91
CA THR A 89 10.09 11.46 14.96
C THR A 89 9.59 12.87 14.66
N GLY A 90 9.36 13.72 15.67
CA GLY A 90 8.82 15.07 15.53
C GLY A 90 9.64 16.03 14.63
N LYS A 91 10.65 15.54 13.94
CA LYS A 91 11.52 16.26 12.97
C LYS A 91 11.43 15.74 11.52
N GLY A 92 10.47 14.87 11.21
CA GLY A 92 10.29 14.31 9.86
C GLY A 92 10.58 12.81 9.78
N ARG A 93 10.59 12.30 8.53
CA ARG A 93 10.78 10.89 8.23
C ARG A 93 12.28 10.63 8.03
N PHE A 94 12.89 9.86 8.91
CA PHE A 94 14.27 9.40 8.75
C PHE A 94 14.31 8.00 8.17
N PHE A 95 15.26 7.76 7.27
CA PHE A 95 15.59 6.42 6.82
C PHE A 95 16.52 5.77 7.85
N CYS A 96 16.15 4.55 8.26
CA CYS A 96 16.97 3.67 9.06
C CYS A 96 17.15 2.36 8.29
N GLU A 97 18.40 2.04 7.92
CA GLU A 97 18.73 0.83 7.17
C GLU A 97 18.31 -0.43 7.93
N GLU A 98 18.60 -0.47 9.23
CA GLU A 98 18.29 -1.61 10.08
C GLU A 98 16.78 -1.89 10.15
N ASP A 99 15.96 -0.85 10.31
CA ASP A 99 14.50 -0.98 10.32
C ASP A 99 13.95 -1.38 8.95
N TYR A 100 14.59 -0.90 7.88
CA TYR A 100 14.24 -1.29 6.52
C TYR A 100 14.52 -2.78 6.27
N GLN A 101 15.70 -3.27 6.68
CA GLN A 101 16.04 -4.69 6.55
C GLN A 101 15.12 -5.57 7.41
N LYS A 102 14.84 -5.19 8.66
CA LYS A 102 13.85 -5.89 9.50
C LYS A 102 12.48 -6.00 8.84
N LYS A 103 12.04 -4.93 8.15
CA LYS A 103 10.78 -4.94 7.40
C LYS A 103 10.83 -5.92 6.24
N LEU A 104 11.90 -5.90 5.44
CA LEU A 104 12.10 -6.84 4.34
C LEU A 104 12.20 -8.30 4.81
N ASP A 105 12.76 -8.55 5.99
CA ASP A 105 12.84 -9.90 6.56
C ASP A 105 11.49 -10.42 7.09
N ALA A 106 10.62 -9.51 7.48
CA ALA A 106 9.34 -9.84 8.11
C ALA A 106 8.19 -10.04 7.12
N CYS A 107 8.32 -9.58 5.87
CA CYS A 107 7.25 -9.58 4.87
C CYS A 107 7.62 -10.45 3.67
N ASP A 108 6.61 -11.03 3.03
CA ASP A 108 6.76 -11.76 1.77
C ASP A 108 6.43 -10.88 0.56
N SER A 109 5.51 -9.94 0.73
CA SER A 109 5.14 -8.99 -0.32
C SER A 109 4.69 -7.64 0.24
N TYR A 110 4.78 -6.63 -0.62
CA TYR A 110 4.14 -5.34 -0.46
C TYR A 110 2.89 -5.27 -1.33
N VAL A 111 1.81 -4.73 -0.79
CA VAL A 111 0.65 -4.32 -1.59
C VAL A 111 0.52 -2.81 -1.53
N PHE A 112 0.60 -2.16 -2.68
CA PHE A 112 0.44 -0.73 -2.82
C PHE A 112 -0.95 -0.40 -3.36
N ALA A 113 -1.67 0.51 -2.69
CA ALA A 113 -2.92 1.08 -3.17
C ALA A 113 -2.67 2.46 -3.78
N ASP A 114 -3.10 2.68 -5.01
CA ASP A 114 -2.96 3.97 -5.70
C ASP A 114 -4.07 4.94 -5.28
N LEU A 115 -3.75 5.82 -4.34
CA LEU A 115 -4.64 6.84 -3.81
C LEU A 115 -4.31 8.25 -4.31
N ARG A 116 -3.59 8.39 -5.44
CA ARG A 116 -3.23 9.72 -5.96
C ARG A 116 -4.43 10.59 -6.27
N ASP A 117 -5.53 9.98 -6.68
CA ASP A 117 -6.79 10.66 -6.99
C ASP A 117 -7.77 10.70 -5.80
N ARG A 118 -7.33 10.33 -4.59
CA ARG A 118 -8.15 10.38 -3.37
C ARG A 118 -9.53 9.74 -3.54
N PHE A 119 -9.59 8.50 -4.08
CA PHE A 119 -10.84 7.75 -4.34
C PHE A 119 -11.75 8.33 -5.44
N GLN A 120 -11.31 9.32 -6.23
CA GLN A 120 -12.09 9.83 -7.38
C GLN A 120 -12.05 8.86 -8.58
N SER A 121 -11.02 8.00 -8.65
CA SER A 121 -10.87 6.91 -9.61
C SER A 121 -10.90 5.56 -8.89
N PRO A 122 -11.15 4.45 -9.61
CA PRO A 122 -10.97 3.13 -9.02
C PRO A 122 -9.56 2.96 -8.46
N VAL A 123 -9.48 2.55 -7.20
CA VAL A 123 -8.21 2.27 -6.54
C VAL A 123 -7.61 1.00 -7.15
N ARG A 124 -6.42 1.11 -7.70
CA ARG A 124 -5.62 -0.01 -8.22
C ARG A 124 -4.69 -0.50 -7.13
N PHE A 125 -4.51 -1.83 -7.08
CA PHE A 125 -3.61 -2.46 -6.13
C PHE A 125 -2.48 -3.16 -6.87
N PHE A 126 -1.24 -2.93 -6.41
CA PHE A 126 -0.02 -3.53 -6.96
C PHE A 126 0.57 -4.46 -5.93
N GLU A 127 0.83 -5.71 -6.28
CA GLU A 127 1.54 -6.64 -5.41
C GLU A 127 2.97 -6.84 -5.91
N ILE A 128 3.95 -6.61 -5.03
CA ILE A 128 5.37 -6.69 -5.33
C ILE A 128 6.03 -7.59 -4.30
N SER A 129 6.68 -8.68 -4.75
CA SER A 129 7.41 -9.57 -3.84
C SER A 129 8.58 -8.86 -3.18
N VAL A 130 8.88 -9.22 -1.95
CA VAL A 130 10.05 -8.69 -1.23
C VAL A 130 11.35 -9.03 -1.97
N ASP A 131 11.46 -10.19 -2.60
CA ASP A 131 12.63 -10.57 -3.40
C ASP A 131 12.89 -9.56 -4.53
N LYS A 132 11.82 -9.09 -5.19
CA LYS A 132 11.93 -8.04 -6.20
C LYS A 132 12.39 -6.71 -5.62
N VAL A 133 11.91 -6.37 -4.43
CA VAL A 133 12.32 -5.14 -3.72
C VAL A 133 13.80 -5.23 -3.33
N ARG A 134 14.27 -6.38 -2.84
CA ARG A 134 15.68 -6.63 -2.51
C ARG A 134 16.57 -6.49 -3.75
N ASP A 135 16.24 -7.17 -4.84
CA ASP A 135 16.98 -7.09 -6.11
C ASP A 135 17.14 -5.63 -6.58
N LEU A 136 16.05 -4.85 -6.54
CA LEU A 136 16.09 -3.44 -6.93
C LEU A 136 16.87 -2.54 -5.94
N THR A 137 16.90 -2.91 -4.66
CA THR A 137 17.68 -2.22 -3.63
C THR A 137 19.17 -2.50 -3.83
N GLU A 138 19.57 -3.75 -4.04
CA GLU A 138 20.95 -4.15 -4.32
C GLU A 138 21.48 -3.51 -5.60
N LYS A 139 20.66 -3.36 -6.62
CA LYS A 139 20.99 -2.64 -7.86
C LYS A 139 21.05 -1.11 -7.70
N GLY A 140 20.76 -0.59 -6.52
CA GLY A 140 20.75 0.84 -6.24
C GLY A 140 19.64 1.63 -6.95
N ILE A 141 18.57 0.94 -7.39
CA ILE A 141 17.39 1.55 -8.01
C ILE A 141 16.46 2.07 -6.91
N ILE A 142 16.15 1.22 -5.92
CA ILE A 142 15.50 1.66 -4.67
C ILE A 142 16.60 2.15 -3.73
N LYS A 143 16.58 3.44 -3.41
CA LYS A 143 17.58 4.08 -2.55
C LYS A 143 16.94 4.55 -1.25
N GLN A 144 17.54 4.18 -0.12
CA GLN A 144 16.99 4.54 1.19
C GLN A 144 15.50 4.15 1.33
N GLY A 145 15.15 2.94 0.85
CA GLY A 145 13.80 2.42 0.92
C GLY A 145 12.75 3.24 0.17
N LYS A 146 13.12 3.99 -0.87
CA LYS A 146 12.20 4.78 -1.69
C LYS A 146 12.59 4.81 -3.15
N VAL A 147 11.62 5.10 -4.01
CA VAL A 147 11.79 5.31 -5.44
C VAL A 147 10.92 6.48 -5.90
N GLY A 148 11.36 7.21 -6.92
CA GLY A 148 10.53 8.26 -7.50
C GLY A 148 9.22 7.71 -8.05
N ILE A 149 8.12 8.46 -7.89
CA ILE A 149 6.78 7.97 -8.26
C ILE A 149 6.66 7.61 -9.75
N LYS A 150 7.30 8.37 -10.64
CA LYS A 150 7.32 8.06 -12.07
C LYS A 150 8.01 6.72 -12.34
N LEU A 151 9.20 6.55 -11.77
CA LEU A 151 9.99 5.32 -11.91
C LEU A 151 9.28 4.12 -11.28
N PHE A 152 8.50 4.31 -10.19
CA PHE A 152 7.69 3.23 -9.61
C PHE A 152 6.74 2.63 -10.64
N PHE A 153 5.98 3.45 -11.39
CA PHE A 153 5.02 2.96 -12.38
C PHE A 153 5.69 2.41 -13.66
N GLU A 154 6.92 2.82 -13.94
CA GLU A 154 7.74 2.23 -15.02
C GLU A 154 8.28 0.84 -14.61
N LEU A 155 8.70 0.68 -13.35
CA LEU A 155 9.22 -0.60 -12.83
C LEU A 155 8.12 -1.63 -12.57
N PHE A 156 6.93 -1.16 -12.20
CA PHE A 156 5.80 -1.98 -11.79
C PHE A 156 4.54 -1.65 -12.61
N PRO A 157 4.54 -1.98 -13.92
CA PRO A 157 3.35 -1.78 -14.75
C PRO A 157 2.18 -2.61 -14.22
N TYR A 158 0.99 -1.99 -14.18
CA TYR A 158 -0.19 -2.57 -13.53
C TYR A 158 -0.58 -3.94 -14.09
N GLU A 159 -0.45 -4.14 -15.39
CA GLU A 159 -0.80 -5.39 -16.07
C GLU A 159 -0.01 -6.60 -15.52
N GLN A 160 1.21 -6.36 -15.04
CA GLN A 160 2.10 -7.41 -14.50
C GLN A 160 2.01 -7.54 -12.98
N TYR A 161 1.78 -6.43 -12.29
CA TYR A 161 1.83 -6.35 -10.82
C TYR A 161 0.47 -6.14 -10.16
N ALA A 162 -0.63 -6.16 -10.91
CA ALA A 162 -1.96 -6.07 -10.31
C ALA A 162 -2.18 -7.17 -9.28
N LEU A 163 -2.63 -6.79 -8.07
CA LEU A 163 -3.11 -7.73 -7.08
C LEU A 163 -4.29 -8.50 -7.69
N LYS A 164 -4.22 -9.81 -7.67
CA LYS A 164 -5.23 -10.70 -8.28
C LYS A 164 -6.02 -11.40 -7.21
N THR A 165 -7.33 -11.49 -7.42
CA THR A 165 -8.30 -12.21 -6.57
C THR A 165 -8.66 -13.55 -7.17
#